data_4e66f20a1c6ddd5f91876f558c18609d
#
_entry.id   4e66f20a1c6ddd5f91876f558c18609d
#
_cell.length_a   1.000
_cell.length_b   1.000
_cell.length_c   1.000
_cell.angle_alpha   90.00
_cell.angle_beta   90.00
_cell.angle_gamma   90.00
#
_symmetry.space_group_name_H-M   'P 1'
#
loop_
_entity.id
_entity.type
_entity.pdbx_description
1 polymer ?
#
loop_
_entity_poly.entity_id
_entity_poly.type
_entity_poly.pdbx_seq_one_letter_code
_entity_poly.pdbx_strand_id
1 'polypeptide(L)'
;MALEERHRIRSPSDPPDTAAGVRPLRLASASGAPFYDVVALLASAGGLSALGAILAGLPEDFPGAIVVVQHLEPRHRSFIADILSRRTKLRVKEAQDGDRLQPHTVHIAPPDYHLLVNPDGTLSLSHSELVHFVRPSGDLLFESVAASFKDRAIAVVLTGTGSDGAMGVQAIKKMGGTVIAQDEGSSEFFGMPGAAIKTRTVDFILPIDEIAGALVTLFKGEAA
;
A
#
# COMPACT_ATOMS: atom_id res chain seq x y z
N MET A 1 -55.24 -14.77 -9.80
CA MET A 1 -54.87 -13.92 -8.67
C MET A 1 -53.42 -13.52 -8.88
N ALA A 2 -53.21 -12.34 -9.41
CA ALA A 2 -51.90 -11.77 -9.71
C ALA A 2 -51.55 -10.80 -8.57
N LEU A 3 -50.38 -10.98 -7.96
CA LEU A 3 -49.81 -10.09 -6.97
C LEU A 3 -48.90 -9.07 -7.73
N GLU A 4 -49.36 -7.82 -7.74
CA GLU A 4 -48.59 -6.68 -8.22
C GLU A 4 -47.45 -6.35 -7.26
N GLU A 5 -46.21 -6.53 -7.71
CA GLU A 5 -45.03 -5.96 -7.07
C GLU A 5 -44.89 -4.48 -7.43
N ARG A 6 -45.25 -3.61 -6.50
CA ARG A 6 -45.10 -2.15 -6.65
C ARG A 6 -43.64 -1.76 -6.47
N HIS A 7 -42.98 -1.40 -7.57
CA HIS A 7 -41.73 -0.65 -7.55
C HIS A 7 -41.93 0.70 -6.89
N ARG A 8 -41.34 0.91 -5.73
CA ARG A 8 -41.31 2.19 -5.02
C ARG A 8 -40.31 3.11 -5.70
N ILE A 9 -40.76 4.07 -6.48
CA ILE A 9 -39.92 5.13 -7.04
C ILE A 9 -39.52 6.07 -5.88
N ARG A 10 -38.19 6.27 -5.69
CA ARG A 10 -37.63 7.19 -4.69
C ARG A 10 -38.10 8.64 -4.99
N SER A 11 -38.48 9.36 -3.94
CA SER A 11 -38.85 10.78 -3.98
C SER A 11 -37.57 11.64 -4.02
N PRO A 12 -37.61 12.82 -4.72
CA PRO A 12 -36.47 13.75 -4.77
C PRO A 12 -36.07 14.40 -3.43
N SER A 13 -36.81 14.13 -2.37
CA SER A 13 -36.59 14.67 -1.03
C SER A 13 -35.86 13.69 -0.07
N ASP A 14 -35.48 12.49 -0.52
CA ASP A 14 -34.71 11.58 0.32
C ASP A 14 -33.28 12.10 0.44
N PRO A 15 -32.69 12.19 1.67
CA PRO A 15 -31.35 12.65 1.86
C PRO A 15 -30.36 11.69 1.19
N PRO A 16 -29.20 12.19 0.68
CA PRO A 16 -28.19 11.32 0.09
C PRO A 16 -27.70 10.32 1.14
N ASP A 17 -27.56 9.08 0.71
CA ASP A 17 -27.05 7.95 1.50
C ASP A 17 -25.55 8.17 1.78
N THR A 18 -25.24 9.06 2.73
CA THR A 18 -23.89 9.35 3.25
C THR A 18 -23.56 8.47 4.44
N ALA A 19 -23.70 7.17 4.26
CA ALA A 19 -23.13 6.20 5.16
C ALA A 19 -22.00 5.44 4.45
N ALA A 20 -20.98 6.19 3.98
CA ALA A 20 -19.63 5.63 3.91
C ALA A 20 -19.25 5.35 5.36
N GLY A 21 -19.24 4.07 5.75
CA GLY A 21 -19.01 3.65 7.12
C GLY A 21 -17.67 4.16 7.60
N VAL A 22 -17.71 5.18 8.45
CA VAL A 22 -16.55 5.64 9.23
C VAL A 22 -16.13 4.43 10.06
N ARG A 23 -14.97 3.87 9.74
CA ARG A 23 -14.38 2.77 10.50
C ARG A 23 -14.20 3.24 11.95
N PRO A 24 -14.69 2.53 12.97
CA PRO A 24 -14.47 2.94 14.34
C PRO A 24 -12.96 2.98 14.61
N LEU A 25 -12.48 4.09 15.16
CA LEU A 25 -11.12 4.26 15.65
C LEU A 25 -10.77 3.07 16.55
N ARG A 26 -9.71 2.35 16.20
CA ARG A 26 -9.14 1.35 17.11
C ARG A 26 -8.49 2.10 18.26
N LEU A 27 -8.94 1.84 19.48
CA LEU A 27 -8.31 2.34 20.70
C LEU A 27 -6.89 1.75 20.82
N ALA A 28 -5.93 2.57 21.32
CA ALA A 28 -4.55 2.19 21.51
C ALA A 28 -4.41 0.79 22.14
N SER A 29 -3.46 -0.02 21.65
CA SER A 29 -3.18 -1.29 22.29
C SER A 29 -2.68 -1.00 23.72
N ALA A 30 -3.23 -1.67 24.71
CA ALA A 30 -2.86 -1.50 26.13
C ALA A 30 -1.39 -1.82 26.43
N SER A 31 -0.64 -2.35 25.43
CA SER A 31 0.76 -2.77 25.55
C SER A 31 1.78 -1.77 24.97
N GLY A 32 1.35 -0.64 24.40
CA GLY A 32 2.26 0.30 23.72
C GLY A 32 2.87 -0.24 22.39
N ALA A 33 2.43 -1.41 21.92
CA ALA A 33 2.84 -1.94 20.62
C ALA A 33 2.18 -1.14 19.49
N PRO A 34 2.86 -0.94 18.36
CA PRO A 34 2.30 -0.22 17.21
C PRO A 34 1.06 -0.93 16.68
N PHE A 35 0.11 -0.16 16.15
CA PHE A 35 -1.12 -0.69 15.55
C PHE A 35 -0.86 -1.46 14.26
N TYR A 36 0.19 -1.10 13.56
CA TYR A 36 0.61 -1.69 12.30
C TYR A 36 2.03 -2.20 12.42
N ASP A 37 2.36 -3.23 11.63
CA ASP A 37 3.69 -3.82 11.59
C ASP A 37 4.39 -3.56 10.26
N VAL A 38 3.64 -3.48 9.17
CA VAL A 38 4.18 -3.41 7.82
C VAL A 38 3.46 -2.39 6.95
N VAL A 39 4.26 -1.64 6.18
CA VAL A 39 3.82 -0.79 5.07
C VAL A 39 4.31 -1.38 3.77
N ALA A 40 3.40 -1.69 2.86
CA ALA A 40 3.70 -2.10 1.49
C ALA A 40 3.48 -0.92 0.54
N LEU A 41 4.53 -0.48 -0.15
CA LEU A 41 4.51 0.61 -1.12
C LEU A 41 4.60 0.06 -2.52
N LEU A 42 3.72 0.51 -3.41
CA LEU A 42 3.74 0.18 -4.83
C LEU A 42 3.88 1.46 -5.65
N ALA A 43 4.84 1.47 -6.57
CA ALA A 43 5.11 2.59 -7.47
C ALA A 43 5.57 2.12 -8.86
N SER A 44 5.43 3.00 -9.86
CA SER A 44 5.89 2.74 -11.23
C SER A 44 6.47 4.02 -11.85
N ALA A 45 5.93 4.51 -12.95
CA ALA A 45 6.36 5.76 -13.58
C ALA A 45 6.22 6.94 -12.59
N GLY A 46 7.27 7.77 -12.44
CA GLY A 46 7.35 8.83 -11.42
C GLY A 46 7.64 8.32 -9.99
N GLY A 47 7.67 6.99 -9.79
CA GLY A 47 7.72 6.35 -8.48
C GLY A 47 8.96 6.64 -7.65
N LEU A 48 10.14 6.80 -8.27
CA LEU A 48 11.38 7.08 -7.53
C LEU A 48 11.30 8.42 -6.77
N SER A 49 10.65 9.41 -7.38
CA SER A 49 10.42 10.72 -6.73
C SER A 49 9.42 10.57 -5.57
N ALA A 50 8.30 9.89 -5.80
CA ALA A 50 7.27 9.66 -4.82
C ALA A 50 7.76 8.84 -3.61
N LEU A 51 8.45 7.72 -3.85
CA LEU A 51 9.10 6.92 -2.79
C LEU A 51 10.11 7.76 -2.01
N GLY A 52 10.92 8.55 -2.71
CA GLY A 52 11.89 9.45 -2.07
C GLY A 52 11.23 10.48 -1.15
N ALA A 53 10.09 11.07 -1.55
CA ALA A 53 9.35 12.02 -0.74
C ALA A 53 8.78 11.38 0.54
N ILE A 54 8.14 10.20 0.40
CA ILE A 54 7.61 9.48 1.56
C ILE A 54 8.73 9.09 2.53
N LEU A 55 9.79 8.43 2.04
CA LEU A 55 10.85 7.92 2.90
C LEU A 55 11.64 9.05 3.59
N ALA A 56 11.80 10.21 2.94
CA ALA A 56 12.40 11.39 3.56
C ALA A 56 11.54 12.00 4.68
N GLY A 57 10.22 11.88 4.59
CA GLY A 57 9.26 12.36 5.58
C GLY A 57 9.09 11.44 6.79
N LEU A 58 9.57 10.18 6.72
CA LEU A 58 9.49 9.24 7.84
C LEU A 58 10.62 9.49 8.86
N PRO A 59 10.34 9.44 10.18
CA PRO A 59 11.36 9.56 11.21
C PRO A 59 12.29 8.35 11.25
N GLU A 60 13.50 8.52 11.79
CA GLU A 60 14.52 7.47 11.91
C GLU A 60 14.04 6.28 12.76
N ASP A 61 13.20 6.55 13.74
CA ASP A 61 12.60 5.57 14.66
C ASP A 61 11.22 5.09 14.20
N PHE A 62 10.90 5.23 12.90
CA PHE A 62 9.62 4.73 12.36
C PHE A 62 9.45 3.23 12.64
N PRO A 63 8.44 2.82 13.43
CA PRO A 63 8.40 1.48 14.03
C PRO A 63 8.00 0.36 13.07
N GLY A 64 7.55 0.69 11.86
CA GLY A 64 7.12 -0.29 10.86
C GLY A 64 8.25 -0.81 10.00
N ALA A 65 8.11 -2.04 9.51
CA ALA A 65 8.87 -2.55 8.39
C ALA A 65 8.25 -2.03 7.08
N ILE A 66 9.08 -1.71 6.08
CA ILE A 66 8.60 -1.22 4.79
C ILE A 66 9.05 -2.18 3.69
N VAL A 67 8.11 -2.58 2.83
CA VAL A 67 8.37 -3.37 1.63
C VAL A 67 7.93 -2.59 0.40
N VAL A 68 8.75 -2.59 -0.65
CA VAL A 68 8.55 -1.73 -1.82
C VAL A 68 8.60 -2.56 -3.08
N VAL A 69 7.59 -2.41 -3.92
CA VAL A 69 7.61 -2.78 -5.33
C VAL A 69 7.67 -1.49 -6.15
N GLN A 70 8.74 -1.35 -6.92
CA GLN A 70 8.89 -0.35 -7.97
C GLN A 70 9.04 -1.09 -9.29
N HIS A 71 8.15 -0.82 -10.24
CA HIS A 71 8.28 -1.40 -11.57
C HIS A 71 9.53 -0.87 -12.27
N LEU A 72 10.36 -1.79 -12.73
CA LEU A 72 11.65 -1.53 -13.36
C LEU A 72 11.80 -2.34 -14.64
N GLU A 73 12.66 -1.86 -15.52
CA GLU A 73 13.12 -2.65 -16.66
C GLU A 73 13.91 -3.89 -16.17
N PRO A 74 13.47 -5.12 -16.49
CA PRO A 74 14.05 -6.34 -15.92
C PRO A 74 15.54 -6.56 -16.24
N ARG A 75 16.04 -5.96 -17.35
CA ARG A 75 17.37 -6.23 -17.89
C ARG A 75 18.50 -5.39 -17.27
N HIS A 76 18.16 -4.44 -16.39
CA HIS A 76 19.14 -3.52 -15.82
C HIS A 76 19.26 -3.70 -14.32
N ARG A 77 20.51 -3.62 -13.82
CA ARG A 77 20.76 -3.55 -12.39
C ARG A 77 20.04 -2.35 -11.79
N SER A 78 19.33 -2.56 -10.71
CA SER A 78 18.66 -1.48 -10.00
C SER A 78 19.65 -0.74 -9.09
N PHE A 79 19.58 0.59 -9.09
CA PHE A 79 20.27 1.46 -8.14
C PHE A 79 19.28 2.15 -7.20
N ILE A 80 18.02 1.72 -7.18
CA ILE A 80 16.96 2.37 -6.40
C ILE A 80 17.27 2.33 -4.90
N ALA A 81 17.76 1.19 -4.39
CA ALA A 81 18.15 1.09 -2.99
C ALA A 81 19.26 2.10 -2.64
N ASP A 82 20.27 2.24 -3.49
CA ASP A 82 21.36 3.20 -3.29
C ASP A 82 20.88 4.67 -3.37
N ILE A 83 19.94 4.95 -4.27
CA ILE A 83 19.37 6.30 -4.42
C ILE A 83 18.49 6.66 -3.23
N LEU A 84 17.61 5.75 -2.82
CA LEU A 84 16.69 5.99 -1.71
C LEU A 84 17.40 6.02 -0.36
N SER A 85 18.46 5.22 -0.15
CA SER A 85 19.26 5.25 1.08
C SER A 85 19.87 6.62 1.39
N ARG A 86 20.10 7.44 0.35
CA ARG A 86 20.63 8.82 0.50
C ARG A 86 19.55 9.85 0.87
N ARG A 87 18.27 9.46 0.82
CA ARG A 87 17.12 10.36 1.02
C ARG A 87 16.41 10.12 2.36
N THR A 88 16.76 9.06 3.07
CA THR A 88 16.14 8.71 4.36
C THR A 88 17.18 8.29 5.37
N LYS A 89 16.82 8.33 6.66
CA LYS A 89 17.62 7.78 7.75
C LYS A 89 17.30 6.30 8.04
N LEU A 90 16.26 5.75 7.41
CA LEU A 90 15.92 4.35 7.50
C LEU A 90 16.97 3.50 6.78
N ARG A 91 17.16 2.26 7.22
CA ARG A 91 18.00 1.30 6.50
C ARG A 91 17.31 0.87 5.21
N VAL A 92 17.90 1.16 4.06
CA VAL A 92 17.38 0.74 2.76
C VAL A 92 18.25 -0.35 2.16
N LYS A 93 17.63 -1.42 1.69
CA LYS A 93 18.33 -2.53 1.00
C LYS A 93 17.46 -3.15 -0.08
N GLU A 94 18.09 -3.75 -1.08
CA GLU A 94 17.41 -4.69 -1.97
C GLU A 94 17.08 -5.97 -1.19
N ALA A 95 15.86 -6.48 -1.33
CA ALA A 95 15.40 -7.68 -0.66
C ALA A 95 16.12 -8.93 -1.17
N GLN A 96 16.42 -9.83 -0.27
CA GLN A 96 16.99 -11.16 -0.56
C GLN A 96 16.02 -12.24 -0.05
N ASP A 97 16.04 -13.38 -0.71
CA ASP A 97 15.26 -14.53 -0.26
C ASP A 97 15.66 -14.93 1.17
N GLY A 98 14.69 -15.15 2.05
CA GLY A 98 14.90 -15.43 3.47
C GLY A 98 15.18 -14.21 4.37
N ASP A 99 15.27 -12.99 3.82
CA ASP A 99 15.36 -11.78 4.66
C ASP A 99 14.19 -11.72 5.63
N ARG A 100 14.43 -11.21 6.85
CA ARG A 100 13.35 -10.92 7.80
C ARG A 100 12.95 -9.46 7.78
N LEU A 101 11.66 -9.21 7.81
CA LEU A 101 11.13 -7.88 8.06
C LEU A 101 11.63 -7.37 9.42
N GLN A 102 12.12 -6.14 9.44
CA GLN A 102 12.61 -5.47 10.64
C GLN A 102 12.09 -4.04 10.68
N PRO A 103 11.72 -3.50 11.86
CA PRO A 103 11.47 -2.08 12.03
C PRO A 103 12.61 -1.24 11.46
N HIS A 104 12.34 -0.02 11.08
CA HIS A 104 13.30 0.95 10.55
C HIS A 104 14.01 0.49 9.25
N THR A 105 13.50 -0.54 8.59
CA THR A 105 14.13 -1.11 7.38
C THR A 105 13.18 -1.10 6.20
N VAL A 106 13.68 -0.67 5.05
CA VAL A 106 13.01 -0.66 3.75
C VAL A 106 13.62 -1.76 2.88
N HIS A 107 12.79 -2.73 2.51
CA HIS A 107 13.17 -3.81 1.61
C HIS A 107 12.57 -3.54 0.22
N ILE A 108 13.41 -3.42 -0.79
CA ILE A 108 12.99 -3.13 -2.17
C ILE A 108 13.07 -4.39 -3.00
N ALA A 109 11.99 -4.72 -3.72
CA ALA A 109 11.97 -5.86 -4.63
C ALA A 109 13.09 -5.73 -5.68
N PRO A 110 13.92 -6.78 -5.87
CA PRO A 110 14.89 -6.80 -6.96
C PRO A 110 14.17 -6.84 -8.32
N PRO A 111 14.81 -6.34 -9.40
CA PRO A 111 14.28 -6.50 -10.75
C PRO A 111 14.01 -7.97 -11.09
N ASP A 112 12.96 -8.21 -11.85
CA ASP A 112 12.62 -9.53 -12.39
C ASP A 112 12.27 -10.62 -11.35
N TYR A 113 11.97 -10.23 -10.09
CA TYR A 113 11.45 -11.12 -9.06
C TYR A 113 10.23 -10.52 -8.38
N HIS A 114 9.20 -11.33 -8.17
CA HIS A 114 8.11 -10.98 -7.27
C HIS A 114 8.61 -11.04 -5.82
N LEU A 115 8.27 -10.02 -5.04
CA LEU A 115 8.55 -9.98 -3.60
C LEU A 115 7.29 -10.40 -2.84
N LEU A 116 7.42 -11.43 -2.02
CA LEU A 116 6.35 -11.98 -1.19
C LEU A 116 6.74 -11.89 0.29
N VAL A 117 5.73 -11.69 1.12
CA VAL A 117 5.90 -11.66 2.58
C VAL A 117 5.25 -12.90 3.19
N ASN A 118 6.02 -13.66 3.95
CA ASN A 118 5.56 -14.89 4.60
C ASN A 118 4.94 -14.63 5.99
N PRO A 119 4.08 -15.53 6.50
CA PRO A 119 3.43 -15.37 7.81
C PRO A 119 4.39 -15.28 9.01
N ASP A 120 5.60 -15.81 8.88
CA ASP A 120 6.65 -15.73 9.90
C ASP A 120 7.50 -14.44 9.83
N GLY A 121 7.13 -13.52 8.92
CA GLY A 121 7.81 -12.25 8.68
C GLY A 121 9.09 -12.38 7.83
N THR A 122 9.32 -13.52 7.19
CA THR A 122 10.39 -13.64 6.19
C THR A 122 9.92 -13.18 4.81
N LEU A 123 10.87 -12.83 3.94
CA LEU A 123 10.65 -12.46 2.55
C LEU A 123 10.98 -13.63 1.64
N SER A 124 10.19 -13.81 0.59
CA SER A 124 10.50 -14.73 -0.50
C SER A 124 10.57 -14.01 -1.83
N LEU A 125 11.51 -14.43 -2.67
CA LEU A 125 11.66 -13.96 -4.04
C LEU A 125 11.18 -15.06 -5.00
N SER A 126 10.23 -14.72 -5.90
CA SER A 126 9.69 -15.66 -6.87
C SER A 126 9.92 -15.17 -8.30
N HIS A 127 10.43 -16.07 -9.14
CA HIS A 127 10.54 -15.87 -10.58
C HIS A 127 9.38 -16.53 -11.35
N SER A 128 8.19 -16.57 -10.73
CA SER A 128 6.97 -17.06 -11.38
C SER A 128 6.56 -16.18 -12.58
N GLU A 129 5.50 -16.58 -13.29
CA GLU A 129 5.00 -15.85 -14.44
C GLU A 129 4.69 -14.37 -14.14
N LEU A 130 4.75 -13.55 -15.18
CA LEU A 130 4.37 -12.13 -15.09
C LEU A 130 2.89 -12.01 -14.69
N VAL A 131 2.60 -11.12 -13.75
CA VAL A 131 1.23 -10.74 -13.39
C VAL A 131 0.92 -9.41 -14.05
N HIS A 132 -0.12 -9.34 -14.86
CA HIS A 132 -0.46 -8.13 -15.65
C HIS A 132 0.73 -7.56 -16.43
N PHE A 133 1.57 -8.46 -16.97
CA PHE A 133 2.79 -8.14 -17.73
C PHE A 133 3.92 -7.48 -16.93
N VAL A 134 3.86 -7.49 -15.58
CA VAL A 134 4.91 -6.93 -14.72
C VAL A 134 5.50 -7.98 -13.77
N ARG A 135 6.77 -7.81 -13.44
CA ARG A 135 7.51 -8.48 -12.38
C ARG A 135 8.65 -7.55 -11.92
N PRO A 136 8.63 -7.12 -10.65
CA PRO A 136 7.70 -7.48 -9.57
C PRO A 136 6.26 -7.00 -9.80
N SER A 137 5.27 -7.65 -9.14
CA SER A 137 3.87 -7.25 -9.11
C SER A 137 3.47 -6.72 -7.74
N GLY A 138 2.78 -5.59 -7.73
CA GLY A 138 2.19 -5.01 -6.53
C GLY A 138 1.01 -5.83 -6.01
N ASP A 139 0.22 -6.45 -6.89
CA ASP A 139 -0.89 -7.31 -6.49
C ASP A 139 -0.38 -8.48 -5.65
N LEU A 140 0.65 -9.21 -6.09
CA LEU A 140 1.23 -10.32 -5.33
C LEU A 140 1.86 -9.88 -4.00
N LEU A 141 2.54 -8.72 -3.98
CA LEU A 141 3.05 -8.15 -2.73
C LEU A 141 1.91 -7.91 -1.76
N PHE A 142 0.87 -7.20 -2.17
CA PHE A 142 -0.24 -6.83 -1.30
C PHE A 142 -1.05 -8.05 -0.83
N GLU A 143 -1.28 -9.03 -1.70
CA GLU A 143 -1.95 -10.28 -1.33
C GLU A 143 -1.17 -11.06 -0.26
N SER A 144 0.16 -11.19 -0.42
CA SER A 144 1.00 -11.87 0.56
C SER A 144 1.07 -11.12 1.89
N VAL A 145 1.15 -9.78 1.86
CA VAL A 145 1.10 -8.92 3.04
C VAL A 145 -0.25 -9.03 3.74
N ALA A 146 -1.35 -9.01 2.98
CA ALA A 146 -2.71 -9.17 3.53
C ALA A 146 -2.88 -10.50 4.25
N ALA A 147 -2.41 -11.59 3.65
CA ALA A 147 -2.49 -12.93 4.24
C ALA A 147 -1.67 -13.04 5.53
N SER A 148 -0.47 -12.42 5.56
CA SER A 148 0.50 -12.56 6.64
C SER A 148 0.22 -11.61 7.81
N PHE A 149 -0.15 -10.34 7.57
CA PHE A 149 -0.28 -9.30 8.59
C PHE A 149 -1.72 -8.84 8.84
N LYS A 150 -2.65 -9.20 7.94
CA LYS A 150 -4.09 -8.92 8.09
C LYS A 150 -4.36 -7.43 8.36
N ASP A 151 -5.00 -7.16 9.49
CA ASP A 151 -5.40 -5.83 9.93
C ASP A 151 -4.22 -4.95 10.40
N ARG A 152 -3.03 -5.51 10.51
CA ARG A 152 -1.78 -4.79 10.85
C ARG A 152 -0.97 -4.39 9.63
N ALA A 153 -1.56 -4.45 8.44
CA ALA A 153 -0.95 -4.08 7.18
C ALA A 153 -1.48 -2.74 6.64
N ILE A 154 -0.59 -1.92 6.10
CA ILE A 154 -0.94 -0.74 5.31
C ILE A 154 -0.42 -0.95 3.88
N ALA A 155 -1.29 -0.79 2.87
CA ALA A 155 -0.89 -0.70 1.48
C ALA A 155 -0.96 0.75 0.99
N VAL A 156 0.03 1.18 0.22
CA VAL A 156 0.08 2.50 -0.39
C VAL A 156 0.30 2.35 -1.89
N VAL A 157 -0.61 2.87 -2.69
CA VAL A 157 -0.49 2.90 -4.15
C VAL A 157 -0.09 4.29 -4.60
N LEU A 158 1.07 4.39 -5.23
CA LEU A 158 1.68 5.63 -5.70
C LEU A 158 1.59 5.76 -7.22
N THR A 159 2.05 6.89 -7.72
CA THR A 159 2.12 7.21 -9.15
C THR A 159 2.61 6.04 -9.99
N GLY A 160 1.93 5.81 -11.11
CA GLY A 160 2.24 4.74 -12.05
C GLY A 160 1.17 4.57 -13.11
N THR A 161 1.55 3.95 -14.23
CA THR A 161 0.65 3.60 -15.33
C THR A 161 0.06 2.20 -15.12
N GLY A 162 -1.12 1.96 -15.71
CA GLY A 162 -1.77 0.65 -15.62
C GLY A 162 -2.65 0.49 -14.38
N SER A 163 -2.79 -0.74 -13.90
CA SER A 163 -3.74 -1.11 -12.84
C SER A 163 -3.19 -2.12 -11.82
N ASP A 164 -1.88 -2.42 -11.84
CA ASP A 164 -1.26 -3.31 -10.85
C ASP A 164 -1.45 -2.73 -9.44
N GLY A 165 -1.74 -3.57 -8.48
CA GLY A 165 -2.11 -3.23 -7.12
C GLY A 165 -3.62 -3.12 -6.89
N ALA A 166 -4.46 -3.05 -7.95
CA ALA A 166 -5.90 -2.89 -7.78
C ALA A 166 -6.59 -4.14 -7.18
N MET A 167 -6.09 -5.34 -7.47
CA MET A 167 -6.56 -6.57 -6.84
C MET A 167 -6.00 -6.72 -5.43
N GLY A 168 -4.72 -6.40 -5.27
CA GLY A 168 -4.04 -6.51 -3.98
C GLY A 168 -4.61 -5.59 -2.91
N VAL A 169 -5.02 -4.35 -3.23
CA VAL A 169 -5.67 -3.46 -2.25
C VAL A 169 -7.01 -4.01 -1.76
N GLN A 170 -7.75 -4.75 -2.61
CA GLN A 170 -8.97 -5.43 -2.18
C GLN A 170 -8.65 -6.56 -1.18
N ALA A 171 -7.55 -7.30 -1.39
CA ALA A 171 -7.08 -8.30 -0.44
C ALA A 171 -6.69 -7.69 0.90
N ILE A 172 -5.93 -6.57 0.91
CA ILE A 172 -5.60 -5.82 2.12
C ILE A 172 -6.87 -5.41 2.87
N LYS A 173 -7.85 -4.82 2.16
CA LYS A 173 -9.09 -4.37 2.78
C LYS A 173 -9.93 -5.51 3.33
N LYS A 174 -10.05 -6.61 2.58
CA LYS A 174 -10.76 -7.82 3.01
C LYS A 174 -10.19 -8.41 4.31
N MET A 175 -8.87 -8.34 4.49
CA MET A 175 -8.20 -8.82 5.70
C MET A 175 -8.16 -7.79 6.83
N GLY A 176 -8.80 -6.63 6.65
CA GLY A 176 -8.94 -5.59 7.68
C GLY A 176 -7.82 -4.56 7.70
N GLY A 177 -6.87 -4.63 6.78
CA GLY A 177 -5.79 -3.65 6.62
C GLY A 177 -6.27 -2.28 6.14
N THR A 178 -5.35 -1.35 6.04
CA THR A 178 -5.58 0.03 5.60
C THR A 178 -4.99 0.26 4.22
N VAL A 179 -5.69 1.00 3.37
CA VAL A 179 -5.26 1.33 2.01
C VAL A 179 -5.19 2.83 1.81
N ILE A 180 -4.05 3.31 1.35
CA ILE A 180 -3.80 4.70 0.97
C ILE A 180 -3.53 4.74 -0.54
N ALA A 181 -4.08 5.71 -1.25
CA ALA A 181 -3.74 6.00 -2.63
C ALA A 181 -3.25 7.44 -2.75
N GLN A 182 -2.23 7.66 -3.57
CA GLN A 182 -1.81 9.01 -3.94
C GLN A 182 -2.92 9.68 -4.73
N ASP A 183 -3.16 10.97 -4.48
CA ASP A 183 -4.17 11.75 -5.20
C ASP A 183 -3.75 12.06 -6.65
N GLU A 184 -4.72 12.53 -7.45
CA GLU A 184 -4.47 12.88 -8.84
C GLU A 184 -3.57 14.10 -8.98
N GLY A 185 -3.74 15.09 -8.10
CA GLY A 185 -3.05 16.37 -8.19
C GLY A 185 -1.54 16.28 -7.99
N SER A 186 -1.07 15.33 -7.17
CA SER A 186 0.36 15.09 -6.92
C SER A 186 0.94 13.91 -7.71
N SER A 187 0.11 13.11 -8.39
CA SER A 187 0.57 11.98 -9.20
C SER A 187 1.08 12.42 -10.55
N GLU A 188 2.32 12.07 -10.91
CA GLU A 188 2.83 12.26 -12.27
C GLU A 188 2.04 11.39 -13.28
N PHE A 189 1.67 10.16 -12.86
CA PHE A 189 0.83 9.24 -13.62
C PHE A 189 -0.24 8.66 -12.70
N PHE A 190 -1.50 8.99 -12.92
CA PHE A 190 -2.62 8.61 -12.05
C PHE A 190 -3.24 7.24 -12.38
N GLY A 191 -2.64 6.45 -13.27
CA GLY A 191 -3.20 5.15 -13.70
C GLY A 191 -3.41 4.18 -12.54
N MET A 192 -2.34 3.82 -11.83
CA MET A 192 -2.39 2.87 -10.72
C MET A 192 -3.19 3.40 -9.50
N PRO A 193 -2.96 4.63 -9.00
CA PRO A 193 -3.80 5.18 -7.93
C PRO A 193 -5.27 5.23 -8.32
N GLY A 194 -5.59 5.69 -9.53
CA GLY A 194 -6.94 5.75 -10.04
C GLY A 194 -7.61 4.37 -10.17
N ALA A 195 -6.84 3.33 -10.56
CA ALA A 195 -7.34 1.96 -10.59
C ALA A 195 -7.65 1.43 -9.17
N ALA A 196 -6.77 1.69 -8.20
CA ALA A 196 -6.99 1.35 -6.79
C ALA A 196 -8.24 2.05 -6.23
N ILE A 197 -8.40 3.36 -6.49
CA ILE A 197 -9.56 4.15 -6.03
C ILE A 197 -10.88 3.60 -6.61
N LYS A 198 -10.88 3.18 -7.88
CA LYS A 198 -12.06 2.58 -8.54
C LYS A 198 -12.54 1.29 -7.87
N THR A 199 -11.69 0.59 -7.13
CA THR A 199 -12.09 -0.60 -6.35
C THR A 199 -13.02 -0.26 -5.17
N ARG A 200 -13.09 0.99 -4.74
CA ARG A 200 -13.82 1.48 -3.56
C ARG A 200 -13.34 0.85 -2.24
N THR A 201 -12.08 0.41 -2.19
CA THR A 201 -11.47 -0.18 -0.99
C THR A 201 -10.37 0.71 -0.38
N VAL A 202 -10.10 1.87 -0.99
CA VAL A 202 -9.15 2.87 -0.49
C VAL A 202 -9.75 3.61 0.69
N ASP A 203 -9.02 3.68 1.82
CA ASP A 203 -9.43 4.40 3.02
C ASP A 203 -9.07 5.89 2.95
N PHE A 204 -7.90 6.22 2.37
CA PHE A 204 -7.39 7.59 2.29
C PHE A 204 -6.86 7.88 0.88
N ILE A 205 -7.23 9.02 0.33
CA ILE A 205 -6.67 9.56 -0.91
C ILE A 205 -5.94 10.83 -0.51
N LEU A 206 -4.60 10.83 -0.62
CA LEU A 206 -3.75 11.88 -0.04
C LEU A 206 -2.75 12.40 -1.07
N PRO A 207 -2.43 13.70 -1.03
CA PRO A 207 -1.28 14.24 -1.75
C PRO A 207 0.02 13.64 -1.21
N ILE A 208 1.04 13.56 -2.08
CA ILE A 208 2.29 12.84 -1.78
C ILE A 208 2.99 13.32 -0.51
N ASP A 209 2.94 14.60 -0.22
CA ASP A 209 3.55 15.25 0.94
C ASP A 209 2.83 14.96 2.27
N GLU A 210 1.59 14.50 2.24
CA GLU A 210 0.81 14.11 3.43
C GLU A 210 0.94 12.63 3.78
N ILE A 211 1.34 11.76 2.84
CA ILE A 211 1.36 10.30 3.05
C ILE A 211 2.29 9.90 4.19
N ALA A 212 3.50 10.49 4.29
CA ALA A 212 4.44 10.16 5.37
C ALA A 212 3.86 10.52 6.75
N GLY A 213 3.24 11.69 6.88
CA GLY A 213 2.57 12.12 8.12
C GLY A 213 1.41 11.20 8.51
N ALA A 214 0.59 10.80 7.53
CA ALA A 214 -0.50 9.85 7.74
C ALA A 214 0.01 8.48 8.22
N LEU A 215 1.10 7.96 7.64
CA LEU A 215 1.73 6.71 8.09
C LEU A 215 2.18 6.80 9.56
N VAL A 216 2.85 7.90 9.94
CA VAL A 216 3.29 8.12 11.33
C VAL A 216 2.09 8.16 12.28
N THR A 217 1.03 8.87 11.93
CA THR A 217 -0.20 9.00 12.72
C THR A 217 -0.90 7.64 12.89
N LEU A 218 -1.03 6.86 11.80
CA LEU A 218 -1.63 5.53 11.83
C LEU A 218 -0.85 4.56 12.73
N PHE A 219 0.48 4.58 12.69
CA PHE A 219 1.31 3.71 13.54
C PHE A 219 1.21 4.07 15.02
N LYS A 220 1.00 5.34 15.37
CA LYS A 220 0.78 5.80 16.74
C LYS A 220 -0.63 5.48 17.26
N GLY A 221 -1.56 5.11 16.37
CA GLY A 221 -2.97 4.90 16.71
C GLY A 221 -3.73 6.20 16.99
N GLU A 222 -3.21 7.33 16.51
CA GLU A 222 -3.88 8.62 16.54
C GLU A 222 -4.85 8.71 15.35
N ALA A 223 -5.93 9.50 15.47
CA ALA A 223 -6.82 9.75 14.33
C ALA A 223 -6.10 10.60 13.29
N ALA A 224 -6.10 10.14 12.04
CA ALA A 224 -5.60 10.92 10.90
C ALA A 224 -6.61 11.97 10.47
#